data_e9fdfdd8d490310fcaf8f431191f39a5
#
_entry.id   e9fdfdd8d490310fcaf8f431191f39a5
#
_cell.length_a   1.000
_cell.length_b   1.000
_cell.length_c   1.000
_cell.angle_alpha   90.00
_cell.angle_beta   90.00
_cell.angle_gamma   90.00
#
_symmetry.space_group_name_H-M   'P 1'
#
loop_
_entity.id
_entity.type
_entity.pdbx_description
1 polymer ?
#
loop_
_entity_poly.entity_id
_entity_poly.type
_entity_poly.pdbx_seq_one_letter_code
_entity_poly.pdbx_strand_id
1 'polypeptide(L)'
;MNVYALKDYVSNTSMTFSYKAVMLLALLDAIDQDGKASHSALIRGFHNFYLQRQRQGLPTERARERNPTPLLNPAQVSDTQIWQILSRYPLELMGEFITVDNDYVRINPALWSQMTAADFIELRELLLQRIERYYEEIE
;
A
#
# COMPACT_ATOMS: atom_id res chain seq x y z
N MET A 1 -6.07 -15.01 -13.29
CA MET A 1 -5.87 -14.24 -12.05
C MET A 1 -6.98 -14.52 -11.06
N ASN A 2 -6.65 -14.75 -9.81
CA ASN A 2 -7.62 -15.01 -8.77
C ASN A 2 -7.16 -14.43 -7.42
N VAL A 3 -8.05 -14.50 -6.42
CA VAL A 3 -7.80 -13.94 -5.09
C VAL A 3 -6.62 -14.63 -4.41
N TYR A 4 -6.41 -15.93 -4.65
CA TYR A 4 -5.27 -16.66 -4.10
C TYR A 4 -3.94 -16.10 -4.59
N ALA A 5 -3.87 -15.71 -5.87
CA ALA A 5 -2.64 -15.11 -6.42
C ALA A 5 -2.31 -13.80 -5.69
N LEU A 6 -3.30 -12.99 -5.38
CA LEU A 6 -3.09 -11.75 -4.63
C LEU A 6 -2.67 -12.03 -3.19
N LYS A 7 -3.34 -12.96 -2.51
CA LYS A 7 -2.99 -13.34 -1.14
C LYS A 7 -1.58 -13.92 -1.06
N ASP A 8 -1.22 -14.77 -2.01
CA ASP A 8 0.12 -15.35 -2.11
C ASP A 8 1.18 -14.26 -2.34
N TYR A 9 0.90 -13.33 -3.24
CA TYR A 9 1.80 -12.21 -3.51
C TYR A 9 2.05 -11.37 -2.25
N VAL A 10 1.00 -11.01 -1.54
CA VAL A 10 1.11 -10.24 -0.29
C VAL A 10 1.94 -10.98 0.75
N SER A 11 1.72 -12.29 0.88
CA SER A 11 2.41 -13.11 1.88
C SER A 11 3.89 -13.30 1.58
N ASN A 12 4.28 -13.34 0.31
CA ASN A 12 5.61 -13.81 -0.11
C ASN A 12 6.46 -12.79 -0.86
N THR A 13 5.88 -11.64 -1.28
CA THR A 13 6.66 -10.63 -1.99
C THR A 13 7.77 -10.06 -1.12
N SER A 14 8.93 -9.78 -1.73
CA SER A 14 10.01 -9.09 -1.02
C SER A 14 9.65 -7.64 -0.76
N MET A 15 10.10 -7.11 0.37
CA MET A 15 9.83 -5.73 0.78
C MET A 15 11.12 -5.05 1.22
N THR A 16 11.74 -4.28 0.30
CA THR A 16 12.83 -3.38 0.66
C THR A 16 12.29 -2.23 1.50
N PHE A 17 11.15 -1.67 1.08
CA PHE A 17 10.37 -0.69 1.81
C PHE A 17 8.96 -1.25 2.08
N SER A 18 8.23 -0.60 2.95
CA SER A 18 6.87 -1.02 3.31
C SER A 18 5.80 -0.63 2.27
N TYR A 19 6.18 -0.05 1.16
CA TYR A 19 5.26 0.62 0.21
C TYR A 19 4.14 -0.26 -0.31
N LYS A 20 4.44 -1.50 -0.72
CA LYS A 20 3.43 -2.39 -1.31
C LYS A 20 2.31 -2.71 -0.33
N ALA A 21 2.68 -3.08 0.89
CA ALA A 21 1.71 -3.46 1.90
C ALA A 21 0.92 -2.26 2.41
N VAL A 22 1.59 -1.13 2.64
CA VAL A 22 0.91 0.09 3.10
C VAL A 22 -0.01 0.65 2.01
N MET A 23 0.43 0.65 0.75
CA MET A 23 -0.41 1.10 -0.36
C MET A 23 -1.68 0.24 -0.47
N LEU A 24 -1.54 -1.08 -0.45
CA LEU A 24 -2.70 -1.94 -0.59
C LEU A 24 -3.64 -1.83 0.62
N LEU A 25 -3.10 -1.71 1.83
CA LEU A 25 -3.92 -1.47 3.01
C LEU A 25 -4.70 -0.15 2.89
N ALA A 26 -4.02 0.94 2.47
CA ALA A 26 -4.66 2.23 2.26
C ALA A 26 -5.74 2.17 1.17
N LEU A 27 -5.48 1.40 0.11
CA LEU A 27 -6.46 1.20 -0.95
C LEU A 27 -7.69 0.47 -0.43
N LEU A 28 -7.52 -0.64 0.30
CA LEU A 28 -8.63 -1.37 0.89
C LEU A 28 -9.48 -0.51 1.81
N ASP A 29 -8.85 0.39 2.56
CA ASP A 29 -9.57 1.28 3.48
C ASP A 29 -10.28 2.45 2.76
N ALA A 30 -9.90 2.75 1.53
CA ALA A 30 -10.42 3.89 0.75
C ALA A 30 -11.41 3.49 -0.35
N ILE A 31 -11.42 2.24 -0.80
CA ILE A 31 -12.24 1.81 -1.94
C ILE A 31 -13.73 1.84 -1.63
N ASP A 32 -14.51 2.14 -2.66
CA ASP A 32 -15.95 2.05 -2.64
C ASP A 32 -16.43 0.62 -2.98
N GLN A 33 -17.75 0.46 -3.10
CA GLN A 33 -18.36 -0.83 -3.42
C GLN A 33 -17.95 -1.37 -4.81
N ASP A 34 -17.44 -0.50 -5.68
CA ASP A 34 -16.97 -0.88 -7.02
C ASP A 34 -15.48 -1.21 -7.04
N GLY A 35 -14.81 -1.20 -5.87
CA GLY A 35 -13.40 -1.54 -5.75
C GLY A 35 -12.45 -0.46 -6.22
N LYS A 36 -12.87 0.80 -6.19
CA LYS A 36 -12.04 1.93 -6.65
C LYS A 36 -11.97 3.05 -5.61
N ALA A 37 -10.87 3.78 -5.63
CA ALA A 37 -10.64 4.95 -4.80
C ALA A 37 -10.08 6.09 -5.66
N SER A 38 -10.38 7.32 -5.29
CA SER A 38 -9.76 8.47 -5.95
C SER A 38 -8.25 8.49 -5.65
N HIS A 39 -7.48 9.14 -6.55
CA HIS A 39 -6.04 9.33 -6.31
C HIS A 39 -5.79 10.06 -4.99
N SER A 40 -6.57 11.10 -4.72
CA SER A 40 -6.40 11.88 -3.49
C SER A 40 -6.71 11.07 -2.22
N ALA A 41 -7.70 10.20 -2.25
CA ALA A 41 -8.01 9.34 -1.10
C ALA A 41 -6.89 8.34 -0.83
N LEU A 42 -6.32 7.74 -1.88
CA LEU A 42 -5.19 6.83 -1.73
C LEU A 42 -3.94 7.57 -1.23
N ILE A 43 -3.62 8.71 -1.81
CA ILE A 43 -2.50 9.56 -1.38
C ILE A 43 -2.63 9.87 0.11
N ARG A 44 -3.80 10.32 0.53
CA ARG A 44 -4.05 10.70 1.93
C ARG A 44 -3.90 9.51 2.87
N GLY A 45 -4.50 8.38 2.54
CA GLY A 45 -4.43 7.18 3.37
C GLY A 45 -3.01 6.64 3.50
N PHE A 46 -2.28 6.58 2.38
CA PHE A 46 -0.89 6.15 2.35
C PHE A 46 -0.01 7.09 3.19
N HIS A 47 -0.13 8.39 2.99
CA HIS A 47 0.67 9.40 3.70
C HIS A 47 0.36 9.38 5.21
N ASN A 48 -0.93 9.28 5.57
CA ASN A 48 -1.36 9.27 6.97
C ASN A 48 -0.78 8.11 7.76
N PHE A 49 -0.58 6.97 7.13
CA PHE A 49 0.06 5.82 7.80
C PHE A 49 1.44 6.22 8.34
N TYR A 50 2.27 6.84 7.50
CA TYR A 50 3.62 7.24 7.89
C TYR A 50 3.63 8.42 8.85
N LEU A 51 2.75 9.40 8.64
CA LEU A 51 2.59 10.53 9.56
C LEU A 51 2.23 10.06 10.96
N GLN A 52 1.36 9.09 11.08
CA GLN A 52 0.93 8.56 12.37
C GLN A 52 2.07 7.85 13.09
N ARG A 53 2.85 7.06 12.36
CA ARG A 53 4.03 6.43 12.95
C ARG A 53 5.03 7.47 13.45
N GLN A 54 5.27 8.53 12.67
CA GLN A 54 6.15 9.61 13.08
C GLN A 54 5.66 10.30 14.36
N ARG A 55 4.36 10.58 14.46
CA ARG A 55 3.76 11.17 15.67
C ARG A 55 3.92 10.29 16.89
N GLN A 56 3.93 8.99 16.72
CA GLN A 56 4.08 8.01 17.80
C GLN A 56 5.55 7.73 18.15
N GLY A 57 6.48 8.36 17.45
CA GLY A 57 7.91 8.11 17.65
C GLY A 57 8.39 6.75 17.15
N LEU A 58 7.62 6.11 16.25
CA LEU A 58 7.96 4.81 15.68
C LEU A 58 8.73 4.98 14.38
N PRO A 59 9.59 4.00 14.00
CA PRO A 59 10.24 4.03 12.70
C PRO A 59 9.21 4.10 11.57
N THR A 60 9.44 5.00 10.60
CA THR A 60 8.54 5.16 9.47
C THR A 60 8.96 4.27 8.30
N GLU A 61 10.28 4.12 8.10
CA GLU A 61 10.79 3.32 7.00
C GLU A 61 12.24 2.90 7.28
N ARG A 62 12.74 1.94 6.51
CA ARG A 62 14.12 1.49 6.57
C ARG A 62 15.07 2.61 6.13
N ALA A 63 16.07 2.91 6.95
CA ALA A 63 17.12 3.85 6.58
C ALA A 63 18.11 3.18 5.63
N ARG A 64 18.51 3.87 4.57
CA ARG A 64 19.48 3.41 3.59
C ARG A 64 20.45 4.53 3.23
N GLU A 65 21.71 4.19 3.07
CA GLU A 65 22.74 5.16 2.65
C GLU A 65 22.55 5.58 1.20
N ARG A 66 22.13 4.61 0.34
CA ARG A 66 21.86 4.87 -1.08
C ARG A 66 20.36 4.91 -1.31
N ASN A 67 19.92 5.88 -2.10
CA ASN A 67 18.51 6.06 -2.45
C ASN A 67 17.62 6.07 -1.21
N PRO A 68 17.88 6.97 -0.23
CA PRO A 68 17.02 7.05 0.95
C PRO A 68 15.62 7.46 0.55
N THR A 69 14.63 6.94 1.26
CA THR A 69 13.25 7.29 1.01
C THR A 69 12.90 8.65 1.64
N PRO A 70 12.12 9.50 0.96
CA PRO A 70 11.55 10.70 1.57
C PRO A 70 10.68 10.41 2.80
N LEU A 71 10.14 9.19 2.91
CA LEU A 71 9.25 8.79 4.01
C LEU A 71 9.97 8.55 5.34
N LEU A 72 11.29 8.73 5.40
CA LEU A 72 11.97 8.87 6.69
C LEU A 72 11.52 10.12 7.44
N ASN A 73 11.06 11.15 6.72
CA ASN A 73 10.45 12.33 7.31
C ASN A 73 9.13 12.67 6.60
N PRO A 74 8.05 11.93 6.90
CA PRO A 74 6.79 12.06 6.17
C PRO A 74 6.16 13.44 6.27
N ALA A 75 6.43 14.20 7.34
CA ALA A 75 5.89 15.56 7.48
C ALA A 75 6.44 16.54 6.44
N GLN A 76 7.57 16.22 5.81
CA GLN A 76 8.20 17.06 4.78
C GLN A 76 7.86 16.62 3.36
N VAL A 77 6.96 15.64 3.20
CA VAL A 77 6.62 15.06 1.90
C VAL A 77 5.29 15.66 1.40
N SER A 78 5.29 16.14 0.16
CA SER A 78 4.08 16.70 -0.47
C SER A 78 3.22 15.60 -1.09
N ASP A 79 1.97 15.93 -1.41
CA ASP A 79 1.07 15.01 -2.11
C ASP A 79 1.63 14.59 -3.48
N THR A 80 2.27 15.50 -4.19
CA THR A 80 2.92 15.20 -5.47
C THR A 80 4.03 14.17 -5.30
N GLN A 81 4.85 14.32 -4.26
CA GLN A 81 5.91 13.36 -3.95
C GLN A 81 5.32 11.99 -3.55
N ILE A 82 4.24 11.97 -2.78
CA ILE A 82 3.55 10.72 -2.43
C ILE A 82 3.07 10.02 -3.70
N TRP A 83 2.43 10.76 -4.62
CA TRP A 83 1.96 10.16 -5.87
C TRP A 83 3.11 9.61 -6.72
N GLN A 84 4.25 10.29 -6.74
CA GLN A 84 5.44 9.80 -7.43
C GLN A 84 5.94 8.48 -6.84
N ILE A 85 5.96 8.37 -5.51
CA ILE A 85 6.34 7.12 -4.83
C ILE A 85 5.36 6.01 -5.19
N LEU A 86 4.06 6.26 -5.09
CA LEU A 86 3.03 5.27 -5.39
C LEU A 86 3.12 4.79 -6.84
N SER A 87 3.27 5.73 -7.78
CA SER A 87 3.28 5.43 -9.23
C SER A 87 4.52 4.66 -9.66
N ARG A 88 5.68 4.97 -9.10
CA ARG A 88 6.94 4.38 -9.51
C ARG A 88 7.21 3.02 -8.90
N TYR A 89 6.65 2.75 -7.73
CA TYR A 89 7.00 1.54 -6.97
C TYR A 89 5.78 0.63 -6.80
N PRO A 90 4.92 0.80 -5.78
CA PRO A 90 3.90 -0.22 -5.53
C PRO A 90 2.88 -0.37 -6.65
N LEU A 91 2.39 0.72 -7.24
CA LEU A 91 1.38 0.63 -8.29
C LEU A 91 1.93 -0.02 -9.56
N GLU A 92 3.17 0.30 -9.94
CA GLU A 92 3.81 -0.33 -11.09
C GLU A 92 4.11 -1.80 -10.83
N LEU A 93 4.66 -2.12 -9.67
CA LEU A 93 5.01 -3.50 -9.32
C LEU A 93 3.80 -4.40 -9.15
N MET A 94 2.64 -3.83 -8.79
CA MET A 94 1.40 -4.57 -8.60
C MET A 94 0.41 -4.39 -9.77
N GLY A 95 0.89 -4.00 -10.95
CA GLY A 95 0.05 -3.72 -12.12
C GLY A 95 -0.82 -4.88 -12.59
N GLU A 96 -0.49 -6.10 -12.18
CA GLU A 96 -1.32 -7.27 -12.44
C GLU A 96 -2.61 -7.27 -11.61
N PHE A 97 -2.55 -6.73 -10.38
CA PHE A 97 -3.66 -6.73 -9.43
C PHE A 97 -4.39 -5.40 -9.33
N ILE A 98 -3.71 -4.30 -9.64
CA ILE A 98 -4.19 -2.94 -9.44
C ILE A 98 -4.11 -2.19 -10.77
N THR A 99 -5.18 -1.52 -11.13
CA THR A 99 -5.21 -0.67 -12.34
C THR A 99 -5.36 0.78 -11.95
N VAL A 100 -4.75 1.66 -12.73
CA VAL A 100 -4.76 3.11 -12.50
C VAL A 100 -5.28 3.78 -13.76
N ASP A 101 -6.29 4.63 -13.62
CA ASP A 101 -6.74 5.51 -14.69
C ASP A 101 -6.59 6.97 -14.25
N ASN A 102 -7.12 7.92 -15.04
CA ASN A 102 -6.95 9.35 -14.76
C ASN A 102 -7.62 9.81 -13.46
N ASP A 103 -8.65 9.09 -13.02
CA ASP A 103 -9.48 9.52 -11.89
C ASP A 103 -9.35 8.59 -10.67
N TYR A 104 -9.08 7.30 -10.92
CA TYR A 104 -9.19 6.28 -9.88
C TYR A 104 -8.01 5.32 -9.88
N VAL A 105 -7.76 4.75 -8.70
CA VAL A 105 -6.98 3.52 -8.51
C VAL A 105 -7.98 2.45 -8.11
N ARG A 106 -7.93 1.30 -8.77
CA ARG A 106 -8.89 0.23 -8.54
C ARG A 106 -8.24 -1.14 -8.49
N ILE A 107 -8.85 -2.03 -7.74
CA ILE A 107 -8.51 -3.45 -7.82
C ILE A 107 -8.97 -3.93 -9.19
N ASN A 108 -8.14 -4.72 -9.87
CA ASN A 108 -8.48 -5.27 -11.18
C ASN A 108 -9.93 -5.78 -11.15
N PRO A 109 -10.80 -5.32 -12.07
CA PRO A 109 -12.24 -5.66 -12.02
C PRO A 109 -12.51 -7.15 -12.02
N ALA A 110 -11.72 -7.94 -12.76
CA ALA A 110 -11.87 -9.40 -12.78
C ALA A 110 -11.56 -10.02 -11.42
N LEU A 111 -10.62 -9.44 -10.69
CA LEU A 111 -10.27 -9.86 -9.34
C LEU A 111 -11.34 -9.41 -8.33
N TRP A 112 -11.75 -8.14 -8.42
CA TRP A 112 -12.76 -7.57 -7.52
C TRP A 112 -14.07 -8.34 -7.56
N SER A 113 -14.49 -8.76 -8.76
CA SER A 113 -15.73 -9.51 -8.94
C SER A 113 -15.72 -10.87 -8.25
N GLN A 114 -14.53 -11.42 -7.96
CA GLN A 114 -14.37 -12.71 -7.28
C GLN A 114 -14.26 -12.57 -5.76
N MET A 115 -13.97 -11.36 -5.26
CA MET A 115 -13.70 -11.16 -3.83
C MET A 115 -14.98 -11.20 -3.03
N THR A 116 -14.99 -12.05 -2.00
CA THR A 116 -16.04 -12.09 -0.99
C THR A 116 -15.68 -11.18 0.18
N ALA A 117 -16.65 -10.93 1.07
CA ALA A 117 -16.38 -10.20 2.31
C ALA A 117 -15.30 -10.91 3.15
N ALA A 118 -15.32 -12.25 3.17
CA ALA A 118 -14.30 -13.04 3.87
C ALA A 118 -12.92 -12.86 3.25
N ASP A 119 -12.82 -12.83 1.92
CA ASP A 119 -11.56 -12.56 1.22
C ASP A 119 -10.99 -11.19 1.57
N PHE A 120 -11.85 -10.18 1.61
CA PHE A 120 -11.46 -8.82 1.96
C PHE A 120 -10.86 -8.77 3.38
N ILE A 121 -11.54 -9.39 4.34
CA ILE A 121 -11.09 -9.43 5.74
C ILE A 121 -9.76 -10.18 5.85
N GLU A 122 -9.64 -11.34 5.21
CA GLU A 122 -8.41 -12.12 5.23
C GLU A 122 -7.24 -11.38 4.60
N LEU A 123 -7.47 -10.74 3.46
CA LEU A 123 -6.43 -9.95 2.79
C LEU A 123 -5.94 -8.81 3.68
N ARG A 124 -6.87 -8.11 4.33
CA ARG A 124 -6.52 -7.03 5.24
C ARG A 124 -5.69 -7.52 6.42
N GLU A 125 -6.04 -8.68 7.00
CA GLU A 125 -5.27 -9.28 8.08
C GLU A 125 -3.86 -9.68 7.64
N LEU A 126 -3.72 -10.26 6.44
CA LEU A 126 -2.42 -10.61 5.87
C LEU A 126 -1.53 -9.37 5.68
N LEU A 127 -2.13 -8.27 5.24
CA LEU A 127 -1.41 -7.00 5.09
C LEU A 127 -0.93 -6.46 6.44
N LEU A 128 -1.77 -6.47 7.45
CA LEU A 128 -1.41 -6.02 8.78
C LEU A 128 -0.27 -6.87 9.37
N GLN A 129 -0.34 -8.19 9.22
CA GLN A 129 0.72 -9.10 9.66
C GLN A 129 2.04 -8.83 8.92
N ARG A 130 1.94 -8.59 7.62
CA ARG A 130 3.11 -8.32 6.78
C ARG A 130 3.80 -7.01 7.17
N ILE A 131 3.01 -5.98 7.44
CA ILE A 131 3.50 -4.67 7.90
C ILE A 131 4.18 -4.82 9.28
N GLU A 132 3.53 -5.51 10.22
CA GLU A 132 4.10 -5.76 11.54
C GLU A 132 5.45 -6.47 11.45
N ARG A 133 5.53 -7.54 10.66
CA ARG A 133 6.77 -8.28 10.45
C ARG A 133 7.86 -7.40 9.84
N TYR A 134 7.51 -6.56 8.87
CA TYR A 134 8.45 -5.62 8.25
C TYR A 134 9.08 -4.70 9.29
N TYR A 135 8.26 -4.09 10.15
CA TYR A 135 8.77 -3.16 11.15
C TYR A 135 9.57 -3.85 12.26
N GLU A 136 9.23 -5.08 12.59
CA GLU A 136 10.04 -5.88 13.52
C GLU A 136 11.45 -6.14 12.96
N GLU A 137 11.55 -6.38 11.67
CA GLU A 137 12.83 -6.65 11.01
C GLU A 137 13.75 -5.42 10.94
N ILE A 138 13.19 -4.22 10.89
CA ILE A 138 13.99 -2.99 10.75
C ILE A 138 14.26 -2.27 12.08
N GLU A 139 13.63 -2.70 13.14
CA GLU A 139 13.83 -2.13 14.48
C GLU A 139 15.14 -2.62 15.14
#